data_d93b22024c75caed536c341d41c089f1
#
_entry.id   d93b22024c75caed536c341d41c089f1
#
_cell.length_a   1.000
_cell.length_b   1.000
_cell.length_c   1.000
_cell.angle_alpha   90.00
_cell.angle_beta   90.00
_cell.angle_gamma   90.00
#
_symmetry.space_group_name_H-M   'P 1'
#
loop_
_entity.id
_entity.type
_entity.pdbx_description
1 polymer ?
#
loop_
_entity_poly.entity_id
_entity_poly.type
_entity_poly.pdbx_seq_one_letter_code
_entity_poly.pdbx_strand_id
1 'polypeptide(L)'
;MVNIIRPAERDAGTAQTPGMRREAGISGSLTGSEGLWMGVGRNDPGGCSDVHHHGESESGIFVVEGRMRFRWGDALEHVADAGPGDFIFVPPYEVHAEENLDSDNEAVFLLARTTMEAIVVNVADPRGT
;
A
#
# COMPACT_ATOMS: atom_id res chain seq x y z
N MET A 1 -1.54 -16.34 -21.93
CA MET A 1 -1.77 -17.55 -21.11
C MET A 1 -2.07 -17.16 -19.68
N VAL A 2 -2.93 -17.93 -19.03
CA VAL A 2 -3.10 -17.77 -17.59
C VAL A 2 -1.77 -18.10 -16.90
N ASN A 3 -1.43 -17.31 -15.89
CA ASN A 3 -0.19 -17.46 -15.15
C ASN A 3 -0.52 -17.47 -13.66
N ILE A 4 -0.03 -18.48 -12.94
CA ILE A 4 -0.28 -18.63 -11.51
C ILE A 4 1.04 -18.44 -10.77
N ILE A 5 1.09 -17.43 -9.91
CA ILE A 5 2.28 -17.14 -9.10
C ILE A 5 2.03 -17.66 -7.68
N ARG A 6 2.84 -18.63 -7.28
CA ARG A 6 2.76 -19.23 -5.94
C ARG A 6 3.46 -18.34 -4.92
N PRO A 7 3.16 -18.51 -3.62
CA PRO A 7 3.80 -17.68 -2.59
C PRO A 7 5.32 -17.61 -2.66
N ALA A 8 5.98 -18.73 -2.94
CA ALA A 8 7.44 -18.79 -3.05
C ALA A 8 8.01 -18.09 -4.29
N GLU A 9 7.16 -17.77 -5.26
CA GLU A 9 7.55 -17.14 -6.51
C GLU A 9 7.35 -15.63 -6.52
N ARG A 10 6.78 -15.06 -5.45
CA ARG A 10 6.56 -13.63 -5.33
C ARG A 10 7.88 -12.87 -5.42
N ASP A 11 7.82 -11.65 -5.89
CA ASP A 11 8.98 -10.78 -6.04
C ASP A 11 9.02 -9.72 -4.93
N ALA A 12 10.01 -9.83 -4.05
CA ALA A 12 10.26 -8.88 -2.98
C ALA A 12 11.18 -7.73 -3.42
N GLY A 13 11.64 -7.72 -4.68
CA GLY A 13 12.51 -6.69 -5.25
C GLY A 13 11.82 -5.37 -5.54
N THR A 14 10.53 -5.23 -5.22
CA THR A 14 9.81 -3.96 -5.34
C THR A 14 10.27 -2.96 -4.29
N ALA A 15 10.03 -1.67 -4.54
CA ALA A 15 10.40 -0.61 -3.59
C ALA A 15 9.78 -0.82 -2.22
N GLN A 16 10.59 -0.71 -1.19
CA GLN A 16 10.18 -0.89 0.20
C GLN A 16 10.35 0.42 0.98
N THR A 17 9.58 0.54 2.05
CA THR A 17 9.75 1.63 3.02
C THR A 17 9.93 1.04 4.41
N PRO A 18 10.61 1.73 5.35
CA PRO A 18 10.76 1.23 6.70
C PRO A 18 9.40 0.91 7.34
N GLY A 19 9.29 -0.26 7.96
CA GLY A 19 8.07 -0.71 8.61
C GLY A 19 6.99 -1.26 7.68
N MET A 20 7.19 -1.20 6.37
CA MET A 20 6.25 -1.71 5.37
C MET A 20 6.99 -2.57 4.36
N ARG A 21 6.48 -3.77 4.12
CA ARG A 21 7.07 -4.74 3.19
C ARG A 21 6.05 -5.12 2.14
N ARG A 22 6.49 -5.22 0.89
CA ARG A 22 5.64 -5.60 -0.24
C ARG A 22 6.28 -6.72 -1.04
N GLU A 23 5.43 -7.62 -1.52
CA GLU A 23 5.83 -8.66 -2.46
C GLU A 23 4.88 -8.63 -3.64
N ALA A 24 5.41 -8.53 -4.85
CA ALA A 24 4.60 -8.57 -6.07
C ALA A 24 4.16 -10.00 -6.37
N GLY A 25 2.91 -10.16 -6.75
CA GLY A 25 2.37 -11.39 -7.31
C GLY A 25 2.02 -11.25 -8.79
N ILE A 26 1.61 -10.06 -9.20
CA ILE A 26 1.34 -9.70 -10.59
C ILE A 26 2.14 -8.45 -10.90
N SER A 27 3.03 -8.53 -11.88
CA SER A 27 3.87 -7.40 -12.27
C SER A 27 4.38 -7.60 -13.69
N GLY A 28 4.97 -6.56 -14.25
CA GLY A 28 5.59 -6.66 -15.58
C GLY A 28 6.66 -7.74 -15.63
N SER A 29 7.51 -7.85 -14.60
CA SER A 29 8.60 -8.82 -14.58
C SER A 29 8.13 -10.26 -14.31
N LEU A 30 7.10 -10.45 -13.49
CA LEU A 30 6.60 -11.78 -13.16
C LEU A 30 5.65 -12.33 -14.22
N THR A 31 4.75 -11.51 -14.72
CA THR A 31 3.62 -11.98 -15.53
C THR A 31 3.50 -11.29 -16.89
N GLY A 32 4.36 -10.33 -17.19
CA GLY A 32 4.26 -9.52 -18.40
C GLY A 32 3.08 -8.56 -18.40
N SER A 33 2.52 -8.26 -17.22
CA SER A 33 1.40 -7.34 -17.10
C SER A 33 1.80 -5.94 -17.53
N GLU A 34 0.91 -5.25 -18.23
CA GLU A 34 1.14 -3.89 -18.73
C GLU A 34 0.36 -2.84 -17.95
N GLY A 35 -0.80 -3.20 -17.41
CA GLY A 35 -1.71 -2.24 -16.77
C GLY A 35 -2.08 -2.57 -15.33
N LEU A 36 -1.65 -3.70 -14.81
CA LEU A 36 -2.04 -4.15 -13.48
C LEU A 36 -0.84 -4.64 -12.69
N TRP A 37 -0.64 -4.05 -11.54
CA TRP A 37 0.27 -4.55 -10.51
C TRP A 37 -0.53 -4.99 -9.30
N MET A 38 -0.26 -6.19 -8.76
CA MET A 38 -0.88 -6.67 -7.53
C MET A 38 0.15 -7.35 -6.65
N GLY A 39 0.00 -7.16 -5.35
CA GLY A 39 0.88 -7.80 -4.39
C GLY A 39 0.30 -7.86 -3.00
N VAL A 40 1.09 -8.42 -2.11
CA VAL A 40 0.81 -8.50 -0.67
C VAL A 40 1.65 -7.45 0.03
N GLY A 41 1.02 -6.69 0.91
CA GLY A 41 1.71 -5.74 1.78
C GLY A 41 1.60 -6.15 3.24
N ARG A 42 2.63 -5.84 3.99
CA ARG A 42 2.67 -6.05 5.45
C ARG A 42 3.16 -4.77 6.09
N ASN A 43 2.46 -4.37 7.15
CA ASN A 43 2.85 -3.21 7.93
C ASN A 43 3.20 -3.70 9.33
N ASP A 44 4.44 -3.46 9.76
CA ASP A 44 4.92 -3.92 11.07
C ASP A 44 4.10 -3.31 12.20
N PRO A 45 4.07 -3.95 13.38
CA PRO A 45 3.43 -3.35 14.56
C PRO A 45 3.95 -1.94 14.79
N GLY A 46 3.02 -0.97 14.92
CA GLY A 46 3.39 0.44 15.09
C GLY A 46 3.97 1.12 13.86
N GLY A 47 4.04 0.42 12.72
CA GLY A 47 4.60 0.98 11.48
C GLY A 47 3.75 2.14 10.96
N CYS A 48 4.40 3.18 10.47
CA CYS A 48 3.76 4.37 9.93
C CYS A 48 4.47 4.81 8.65
N SER A 49 3.70 5.09 7.61
CA SER A 49 4.26 5.64 6.38
C SER A 49 4.57 7.13 6.54
N ASP A 50 5.48 7.62 5.70
CA ASP A 50 5.60 9.06 5.48
C ASP A 50 4.35 9.59 4.80
N VAL A 51 4.15 10.89 4.86
CA VAL A 51 3.06 11.56 4.14
C VAL A 51 3.43 11.62 2.66
N HIS A 52 2.59 11.06 1.81
CA HIS A 52 2.93 10.89 0.39
C HIS A 52 1.68 10.80 -0.49
N HIS A 53 1.92 10.82 -1.79
CA HIS A 53 0.92 10.42 -2.78
C HIS A 53 1.57 9.51 -3.83
N HIS A 54 0.77 8.92 -4.67
CA HIS A 54 1.22 7.96 -5.70
C HIS A 54 1.09 8.50 -7.13
N GLY A 55 1.15 9.83 -7.29
CA GLY A 55 1.04 10.44 -8.59
C GLY A 55 -0.23 10.02 -9.32
N GLU A 56 -0.09 9.64 -10.58
CA GLU A 56 -1.22 9.23 -11.43
C GLU A 56 -1.79 7.84 -11.11
N SER A 57 -1.14 7.07 -10.23
CA SER A 57 -1.56 5.70 -9.91
C SER A 57 -2.83 5.71 -9.06
N GLU A 58 -3.77 4.86 -9.45
CA GLU A 58 -4.87 4.45 -8.57
C GLU A 58 -4.43 3.24 -7.76
N SER A 59 -4.84 3.16 -6.51
CA SER A 59 -4.56 2.00 -5.65
C SER A 59 -5.84 1.48 -5.03
N GLY A 60 -5.99 0.16 -5.03
CA GLY A 60 -7.02 -0.55 -4.29
C GLY A 60 -6.35 -1.43 -3.24
N ILE A 61 -6.86 -1.40 -2.03
CA ILE A 61 -6.32 -2.15 -0.91
C ILE A 61 -7.45 -2.97 -0.28
N PHE A 62 -7.16 -4.23 0.02
CA PHE A 62 -8.07 -5.11 0.75
C PHE A 62 -7.35 -5.58 2.01
N VAL A 63 -7.92 -5.29 3.18
CA VAL A 63 -7.31 -5.70 4.46
C VAL A 63 -7.61 -7.17 4.72
N VAL A 64 -6.57 -7.97 4.93
CA VAL A 64 -6.66 -9.42 5.24
C VAL A 64 -6.61 -9.64 6.74
N GLU A 65 -5.67 -9.01 7.42
CA GLU A 65 -5.47 -9.14 8.87
C GLU A 65 -5.04 -7.80 9.47
N GLY A 66 -5.40 -7.59 10.72
CA GLY A 66 -4.99 -6.40 11.45
C GLY A 66 -5.89 -5.20 11.17
N ARG A 67 -5.42 -4.05 11.60
CA ARG A 67 -6.14 -2.79 11.44
C ARG A 67 -5.17 -1.73 10.98
N MET A 68 -5.63 -0.88 10.06
CA MET A 68 -4.84 0.23 9.54
C MET A 68 -5.63 1.52 9.68
N ARG A 69 -4.95 2.58 10.06
CA ARG A 69 -5.52 3.92 10.09
C ARG A 69 -5.02 4.70 8.89
N PHE A 70 -5.94 5.25 8.14
CA PHE A 70 -5.66 6.14 7.02
C PHE A 70 -5.99 7.57 7.40
N ARG A 71 -5.06 8.47 7.07
CA ARG A 71 -5.28 9.91 7.14
C ARG A 71 -5.09 10.46 5.75
N TRP A 72 -5.99 11.32 5.31
CA TRP A 72 -5.91 11.88 3.96
C TRP A 72 -6.47 13.30 3.90
N GLY A 73 -6.27 13.92 2.74
CA GLY A 73 -6.57 15.31 2.52
C GLY A 73 -5.33 16.19 2.61
N ASP A 74 -5.41 17.39 2.11
CA ASP A 74 -4.26 18.30 2.04
C ASP A 74 -3.68 18.64 3.42
N ALA A 75 -4.52 18.65 4.44
CA ALA A 75 -4.11 18.87 5.82
C ALA A 75 -4.18 17.58 6.67
N LEU A 76 -4.36 16.42 6.05
CA LEU A 76 -4.60 15.14 6.71
C LEU A 76 -5.77 15.19 7.69
N GLU A 77 -6.77 15.97 7.35
CA GLU A 77 -7.93 16.26 8.20
C GLU A 77 -8.93 15.10 8.29
N HIS A 78 -8.90 14.21 7.31
CA HIS A 78 -9.78 13.03 7.30
C HIS A 78 -9.06 11.84 7.90
N VAL A 79 -9.77 11.07 8.72
CA VAL A 79 -9.24 9.90 9.41
C VAL A 79 -10.26 8.78 9.38
N ALA A 80 -9.84 7.57 9.03
CA ALA A 80 -10.68 6.38 9.14
C ALA A 80 -9.81 5.14 9.39
N ASP A 81 -10.37 4.21 10.13
CA ASP A 81 -9.74 2.91 10.39
C ASP A 81 -10.36 1.85 9.48
N ALA A 82 -9.53 0.95 8.99
CA ALA A 82 -9.95 -0.20 8.19
C ALA A 82 -9.49 -1.48 8.86
N GLY A 83 -10.33 -2.50 8.82
CA GLY A 83 -10.05 -3.82 9.35
C GLY A 83 -10.33 -4.93 8.33
N PRO A 84 -10.18 -6.21 8.73
CA PRO A 84 -10.32 -7.33 7.80
C PRO A 84 -11.64 -7.29 7.03
N GLY A 85 -11.54 -7.45 5.71
CA GLY A 85 -12.68 -7.40 4.80
C GLY A 85 -12.98 -6.03 4.22
N ASP A 86 -12.34 -4.97 4.71
CA ASP A 86 -12.55 -3.63 4.17
C ASP A 86 -11.72 -3.39 2.92
N PHE A 87 -12.32 -2.66 1.97
CA PHE A 87 -11.62 -2.13 0.81
C PHE A 87 -11.33 -0.66 0.99
N ILE A 88 -10.15 -0.25 0.56
CA ILE A 88 -9.75 1.16 0.54
C ILE A 88 -9.38 1.52 -0.90
N PHE A 89 -9.92 2.62 -1.39
CA PHE A 89 -9.51 3.18 -2.67
C PHE A 89 -8.72 4.47 -2.45
N VAL A 90 -7.51 4.52 -3.00
CA VAL A 90 -6.68 5.72 -2.97
C VAL A 90 -6.65 6.30 -4.39
N PRO A 91 -7.33 7.43 -4.62
CA PRO A 91 -7.35 8.07 -5.94
C PRO A 91 -5.99 8.66 -6.30
N PRO A 92 -5.78 9.00 -7.59
CA PRO A 92 -4.56 9.68 -8.01
C PRO A 92 -4.31 10.97 -7.22
N TYR A 93 -3.05 11.24 -6.93
CA TYR A 93 -2.57 12.46 -6.25
C TYR A 93 -3.11 12.71 -4.85
N GLU A 94 -3.81 11.74 -4.24
CA GLU A 94 -4.34 11.89 -2.89
C GLU A 94 -3.21 11.83 -1.86
N VAL A 95 -2.99 12.94 -1.18
CA VAL A 95 -2.03 13.02 -0.08
C VAL A 95 -2.57 12.24 1.10
N HIS A 96 -1.79 11.29 1.59
CA HIS A 96 -2.22 10.42 2.69
C HIS A 96 -1.04 9.88 3.50
N ALA A 97 -1.38 9.30 4.62
CA ALA A 97 -0.47 8.52 5.45
C ALA A 97 -1.25 7.34 6.02
N GLU A 98 -0.57 6.24 6.21
CA GLU A 98 -1.16 5.01 6.74
C GLU A 98 -0.32 4.48 7.89
N GLU A 99 -1.00 4.00 8.93
CA GLU A 99 -0.33 3.52 10.13
C GLU A 99 -1.02 2.29 10.71
N ASN A 100 -0.21 1.38 11.24
CA ASN A 100 -0.68 0.27 12.03
C ASN A 100 -0.62 0.66 13.50
N LEU A 101 -1.77 0.88 14.11
CA LEU A 101 -1.85 1.30 15.51
C LEU A 101 -1.64 0.15 16.50
N ASP A 102 -1.67 -1.09 16.02
CA ASP A 102 -1.43 -2.25 16.88
C ASP A 102 0.06 -2.35 17.18
N SER A 103 0.42 -2.38 18.45
CA SER A 103 1.81 -2.49 18.90
C SER A 103 2.34 -3.93 18.88
N ASP A 104 1.46 -4.92 18.72
CA ASP A 104 1.81 -6.33 18.86
C ASP A 104 1.68 -7.14 17.58
N ASN A 105 0.79 -6.73 16.68
CA ASN A 105 0.47 -7.51 15.48
C ASN A 105 0.71 -6.69 14.20
N GLU A 106 1.21 -7.38 13.17
CA GLU A 106 1.32 -6.78 11.85
C GLU A 106 -0.05 -6.68 11.17
N ALA A 107 -0.20 -5.77 10.24
CA ALA A 107 -1.33 -5.70 9.32
C ALA A 107 -0.91 -6.32 7.99
N VAL A 108 -1.81 -7.11 7.40
CA VAL A 108 -1.61 -7.76 6.10
C VAL A 108 -2.71 -7.32 5.16
N PHE A 109 -2.32 -6.90 3.97
CA PHE A 109 -3.27 -6.42 2.97
C PHE A 109 -2.87 -6.82 1.56
N LEU A 110 -3.86 -6.88 0.68
CA LEU A 110 -3.64 -7.00 -0.76
C LEU A 110 -3.66 -5.61 -1.36
N LEU A 111 -2.77 -5.37 -2.29
CA LEU A 111 -2.63 -4.08 -2.96
C LEU A 111 -2.68 -4.29 -4.47
N ALA A 112 -3.54 -3.54 -5.14
CA ALA A 112 -3.58 -3.45 -6.59
C ALA A 112 -3.36 -2.00 -7.00
N ARG A 113 -2.61 -1.76 -8.06
CA ARG A 113 -2.41 -0.41 -8.58
C ARG A 113 -2.34 -0.43 -10.10
N THR A 114 -2.60 0.72 -10.70
CA THR A 114 -2.71 0.86 -12.17
C THR A 114 -1.38 1.15 -12.86
N THR A 115 -0.29 1.33 -12.12
CA THR A 115 1.05 1.55 -12.69
C THR A 115 2.01 0.44 -12.30
N MET A 116 2.88 0.06 -13.22
CA MET A 116 3.91 -0.96 -12.93
C MET A 116 4.97 -0.43 -11.99
N GLU A 117 5.36 0.82 -12.16
CA GLU A 117 6.35 1.44 -11.28
C GLU A 117 5.70 1.89 -9.98
N ALA A 118 6.43 1.72 -8.89
CA ALA A 118 6.01 2.24 -7.60
C ALA A 118 6.26 3.75 -7.59
N ILE A 119 5.19 4.53 -7.65
CA ILE A 119 5.26 5.97 -7.56
C ILE A 119 5.03 6.37 -6.11
N VAL A 120 6.04 6.97 -5.48
CA VAL A 120 5.93 7.51 -4.13
C VAL A 120 6.53 8.91 -4.15
N VAL A 121 5.68 9.90 -3.95
CA VAL A 121 6.09 11.30 -3.86
C VAL A 121 5.87 11.76 -2.43
N ASN A 122 6.94 11.85 -1.66
CA ASN A 122 6.89 12.31 -0.28
C ASN A 122 6.65 13.81 -0.25
N VAL A 123 5.79 14.24 0.64
CA VAL A 123 5.47 15.64 0.84
C VAL A 123 5.67 16.02 2.30
N ALA A 124 5.78 17.30 2.59
CA ALA A 124 5.87 17.78 3.96
C ALA A 124 4.61 17.40 4.73
N ASP A 125 4.79 16.97 5.98
CA ASP A 125 3.64 16.67 6.85
C ASP A 125 2.91 17.98 7.16
N PRO A 126 1.64 18.13 6.73
CA PRO A 126 0.89 19.36 6.94
C PRO A 126 0.54 19.62 8.41
N ARG A 127 0.70 18.61 9.26
CA ARG A 127 0.49 18.76 10.72
C ARG A 127 1.67 19.43 11.40
N GLY A 128 2.76 19.65 10.67
CA GLY A 128 4.01 20.18 11.20
C GLY A 128 4.81 19.10 11.90
N THR A 129 5.94 19.37 12.40
CA THR A 129 6.68 18.45 13.10
C THR A 129 7.31 18.27 13.84
#